data_5dbfd771d522347df08b9455f29cc76c
#
_entry.id   5dbfd771d522347df08b9455f29cc76c
#
_cell.length_a   1.000
_cell.length_b   1.000
_cell.length_c   1.000
_cell.angle_alpha   90.00
_cell.angle_beta   90.00
_cell.angle_gamma   90.00
#
_symmetry.space_group_name_H-M   'P 1'
#
loop_
_entity.id
_entity.type
_entity.pdbx_description
1 polymer ?
#
loop_
_entity_poly.entity_id
_entity_poly.type
_entity_poly.pdbx_seq_one_letter_code
_entity_poly.pdbx_strand_id
1 'polypeptide(L)'
;MVRRHQRRSAAILAAAAVLLSGCAAQQKSASGGTAGVTDTTVKVGGVLTKTSASGYSTKDAEIGAKARLERANAEGGVNGRKIEFVGAEDDGQDAAKGDAAAKKLVQKDQVFALVPVHAPNFGGAAFLEQQGVPWFGWATGPQWCGTKTGFGYSGCLAPKKGAGSQTWWGSQMADLLGGASGKTVYVQTTDSSGSKYGGTTISQSFQAAGFKLVGLNSGLPAAAPPPDWLPYVNKIMTADGGKAPDVLVSIIAGTKFNVGLYSALKRAGYKGVLTDATSYDPAILKDPAIAQALEGVVAAPMFEPFESDAPEIAAFKADVEKVSPGATLTQHMAIGYWAADIFLDMLKKTGKDLTREKFLATGNGSYTYENAGFGRVQYPKDHSEPNGCGALVRLEGGAFRVAKSMKCFDNVPLK
;
A
#
# COMPACT_ATOMS: atom_id res chain seq x y z
N MET A 1 -24.74 21.01 84.75
CA MET A 1 -23.86 20.67 85.91
C MET A 1 -22.47 20.38 85.33
N VAL A 2 -21.54 21.24 85.64
CA VAL A 2 -20.27 21.03 86.29
C VAL A 2 -19.20 20.46 85.34
N ARG A 3 -18.33 21.34 84.82
CA ARG A 3 -16.97 21.69 85.27
C ARG A 3 -15.96 20.56 85.15
N ARG A 4 -14.86 20.69 84.55
CA ARG A 4 -13.60 21.47 84.64
C ARG A 4 -12.47 20.46 84.35
N HIS A 5 -11.38 20.65 83.86
CA HIS A 5 -10.23 21.52 83.74
C HIS A 5 -9.11 20.77 83.04
N GLN A 6 -8.47 21.42 82.08
CA GLN A 6 -7.07 21.88 82.12
C GLN A 6 -6.02 20.78 82.39
N ARG A 7 -4.94 20.64 81.68
CA ARG A 7 -3.90 21.57 81.26
C ARG A 7 -2.81 20.81 80.44
N ARG A 8 -2.30 21.44 79.45
CA ARG A 8 -0.88 21.64 79.03
C ARG A 8 0.06 20.42 79.03
N SER A 9 0.66 20.14 77.86
CA SER A 9 2.11 20.29 77.68
C SER A 9 2.48 20.26 76.18
N ALA A 10 3.25 21.21 75.74
CA ALA A 10 3.84 21.34 74.42
C ALA A 10 5.00 20.33 74.27
N ALA A 11 5.13 19.71 73.10
CA ALA A 11 6.35 19.16 72.63
C ALA A 11 6.42 19.37 71.12
N ILE A 12 7.35 20.20 70.73
CA ILE A 12 7.81 20.51 69.38
C ILE A 12 8.50 19.28 68.85
N LEU A 13 8.05 18.73 67.69
CA LEU A 13 8.91 17.90 66.85
C LEU A 13 8.61 18.21 65.39
N ALA A 14 9.63 18.82 64.78
CA ALA A 14 9.73 19.04 63.34
C ALA A 14 9.74 17.71 62.64
N ALA A 15 8.89 17.48 61.66
CA ALA A 15 8.99 16.37 60.74
C ALA A 15 8.83 16.91 59.32
N ALA A 16 9.86 16.70 58.55
CA ALA A 16 10.10 17.11 57.19
C ALA A 16 8.96 16.63 56.26
N ALA A 17 8.38 17.56 55.53
CA ALA A 17 7.56 17.30 54.35
C ALA A 17 8.46 16.81 53.20
N VAL A 18 8.49 15.51 52.97
CA VAL A 18 9.07 14.94 51.75
C VAL A 18 8.06 15.16 50.62
N LEU A 19 8.32 16.14 49.80
CA LEU A 19 7.69 16.35 48.51
C LEU A 19 8.13 15.21 47.59
N LEU A 20 7.29 14.20 47.42
CA LEU A 20 7.37 13.24 46.33
C LEU A 20 6.99 13.94 45.03
N SER A 21 7.92 14.65 44.45
CA SER A 21 7.91 15.07 43.04
C SER A 21 8.11 13.80 42.22
N GLY A 22 7.02 13.17 41.79
CA GLY A 22 7.04 12.12 40.79
C GLY A 22 7.51 12.69 39.47
N CYS A 23 8.81 12.82 39.27
CA CYS A 23 9.42 12.93 37.96
C CYS A 23 9.06 11.63 37.22
N ALA A 24 8.13 11.71 36.26
CA ALA A 24 8.06 10.73 35.20
C ALA A 24 9.43 10.79 34.49
N ALA A 25 10.33 9.95 34.93
CA ALA A 25 11.60 9.72 34.26
C ALA A 25 11.27 9.15 32.88
N GLN A 26 11.25 10.03 31.91
CA GLN A 26 11.41 9.66 30.52
C GLN A 26 12.73 8.89 30.47
N GLN A 27 12.64 7.59 30.40
CA GLN A 27 13.79 6.70 30.28
C GLN A 27 14.50 7.03 28.96
N LYS A 28 15.37 8.02 28.97
CA LYS A 28 16.40 8.16 27.96
C LYS A 28 17.22 6.89 28.03
N SER A 29 17.12 6.07 27.00
CA SER A 29 18.01 4.94 26.79
C SER A 29 19.42 5.42 26.93
N ALA A 30 20.12 4.97 27.99
CA ALA A 30 21.53 5.24 28.24
C ALA A 30 22.34 4.32 27.32
N SER A 31 22.39 4.66 26.07
CA SER A 31 23.44 4.41 25.08
C SER A 31 23.05 5.21 23.85
N GLY A 32 23.92 6.05 23.30
CA GLY A 32 23.63 7.00 22.20
C GLY A 32 23.32 6.34 20.85
N GLY A 33 22.61 5.22 20.80
CA GLY A 33 22.27 4.46 19.61
C GLY A 33 20.83 4.66 19.15
N THR A 34 20.59 4.63 17.87
CA THR A 34 19.26 4.64 17.25
C THR A 34 18.56 3.30 17.49
N ALA A 35 17.30 3.32 17.95
CA ALA A 35 16.52 2.10 18.17
C ALA A 35 16.50 1.24 16.89
N GLY A 36 16.74 -0.07 17.06
CA GLY A 36 16.80 -1.02 15.95
C GLY A 36 18.08 -0.99 15.13
N VAL A 37 19.12 -0.26 15.55
CA VAL A 37 20.40 -0.21 14.86
C VAL A 37 21.51 -0.61 15.81
N THR A 38 22.36 -1.54 15.36
CA THR A 38 23.63 -1.91 15.99
C THR A 38 24.77 -1.72 14.99
N ASP A 39 25.99 -2.05 15.37
CA ASP A 39 27.14 -2.02 14.46
C ASP A 39 26.98 -3.04 13.31
N THR A 40 26.23 -4.12 13.52
CA THR A 40 26.13 -5.25 12.60
C THR A 40 24.72 -5.49 12.08
N THR A 41 23.67 -4.85 12.63
CA THR A 41 22.28 -5.11 12.25
C THR A 41 21.43 -3.84 12.13
N VAL A 42 20.41 -3.92 11.29
CA VAL A 42 19.26 -3.00 11.25
C VAL A 42 17.98 -3.85 11.36
N LYS A 43 17.17 -3.59 12.39
CA LYS A 43 15.95 -4.35 12.67
C LYS A 43 14.74 -3.70 12.03
N VAL A 44 13.94 -4.47 11.30
CA VAL A 44 12.71 -4.03 10.66
C VAL A 44 11.56 -5.03 10.91
N GLY A 45 10.33 -4.55 10.86
CA GLY A 45 9.14 -5.37 10.92
C GLY A 45 8.05 -4.79 10.03
N GLY A 46 6.92 -5.47 9.85
CA GLY A 46 5.85 -5.02 8.95
C GLY A 46 4.48 -4.95 9.61
N VAL A 47 3.53 -4.33 8.90
CA VAL A 47 2.10 -4.38 9.24
C VAL A 47 1.32 -4.74 7.98
N LEU A 48 0.55 -5.82 8.05
CA LEU A 48 -0.22 -6.37 6.95
C LEU A 48 -1.66 -6.64 7.36
N THR A 49 -2.58 -6.64 6.43
CA THR A 49 -3.89 -7.27 6.62
C THR A 49 -3.74 -8.76 6.33
N LYS A 50 -3.44 -9.57 7.36
CA LYS A 50 -3.32 -11.03 7.20
C LYS A 50 -4.69 -11.71 7.24
N THR A 51 -5.61 -11.16 8.05
CA THR A 51 -6.97 -11.63 8.18
C THR A 51 -7.97 -10.48 8.01
N SER A 52 -9.15 -10.77 7.44
CA SER A 52 -10.25 -9.81 7.37
C SER A 52 -11.61 -10.51 7.24
N ALA A 53 -12.68 -9.85 7.68
CA ALA A 53 -14.04 -10.35 7.49
C ALA A 53 -14.45 -10.46 6.02
N SER A 54 -13.88 -9.62 5.16
CA SER A 54 -14.12 -9.62 3.70
C SER A 54 -13.38 -10.76 2.96
N GLY A 55 -12.45 -11.46 3.64
CA GLY A 55 -11.55 -12.44 3.03
C GLY A 55 -10.38 -11.81 2.25
N TYR A 56 -10.25 -10.47 2.24
CA TYR A 56 -9.08 -9.80 1.69
C TYR A 56 -7.84 -10.06 2.56
N SER A 57 -6.72 -10.42 1.94
CA SER A 57 -5.48 -10.68 2.67
C SER A 57 -4.27 -10.23 1.88
N THR A 58 -3.36 -9.55 2.56
CA THR A 58 -2.07 -9.08 2.02
C THR A 58 -0.88 -9.85 2.62
N LYS A 59 -1.14 -10.98 3.27
CA LYS A 59 -0.13 -11.76 4.01
C LYS A 59 1.13 -12.10 3.20
N ASP A 60 0.96 -12.32 1.91
CA ASP A 60 2.06 -12.74 1.03
C ASP A 60 3.09 -11.62 0.81
N ALA A 61 2.77 -10.36 1.16
CA ALA A 61 3.74 -9.28 1.16
C ALA A 61 4.92 -9.53 2.13
N GLU A 62 4.69 -10.32 3.17
CA GLU A 62 5.74 -10.75 4.09
C GLU A 62 6.80 -11.62 3.37
N ILE A 63 6.37 -12.55 2.52
CA ILE A 63 7.26 -13.40 1.71
C ILE A 63 8.11 -12.53 0.80
N GLY A 64 7.50 -11.59 0.07
CA GLY A 64 8.22 -10.71 -0.84
C GLY A 64 9.25 -9.82 -0.15
N ALA A 65 8.87 -9.18 0.96
CA ALA A 65 9.80 -8.37 1.73
C ALA A 65 10.96 -9.21 2.27
N LYS A 66 10.67 -10.37 2.85
CA LYS A 66 11.69 -11.31 3.34
C LYS A 66 12.65 -11.71 2.21
N ALA A 67 12.14 -12.08 1.04
CA ALA A 67 12.95 -12.46 -0.11
C ALA A 67 13.97 -11.37 -0.49
N ARG A 68 13.54 -10.12 -0.57
CA ARG A 68 14.42 -9.00 -0.91
C ARG A 68 15.45 -8.69 0.18
N LEU A 69 15.05 -8.75 1.45
CA LEU A 69 15.92 -8.51 2.59
C LEU A 69 16.97 -9.63 2.74
N GLU A 70 16.58 -10.89 2.54
CA GLU A 70 17.52 -12.02 2.58
C GLU A 70 18.52 -11.99 1.44
N ARG A 71 18.12 -11.57 0.24
CA ARG A 71 19.06 -11.32 -0.86
C ARG A 71 20.11 -10.27 -0.45
N ALA A 72 19.69 -9.13 0.09
CA ALA A 72 20.63 -8.11 0.56
C ALA A 72 21.58 -8.67 1.63
N ASN A 73 21.06 -9.50 2.53
CA ASN A 73 21.86 -10.18 3.54
C ASN A 73 22.86 -11.16 2.94
N ALA A 74 22.47 -11.94 1.93
CA ALA A 74 23.39 -12.85 1.22
C ALA A 74 24.51 -12.09 0.50
N GLU A 75 24.22 -10.91 -0.03
CA GLU A 75 25.18 -10.00 -0.69
C GLU A 75 26.10 -9.23 0.31
N GLY A 76 26.02 -9.53 1.61
CA GLY A 76 26.87 -8.90 2.64
C GLY A 76 26.16 -7.87 3.53
N GLY A 77 24.87 -7.61 3.28
CA GLY A 77 24.09 -6.58 3.99
C GLY A 77 24.28 -5.20 3.38
N VAL A 78 23.85 -4.17 4.09
CA VAL A 78 23.94 -2.77 3.65
C VAL A 78 24.83 -1.97 4.61
N ASN A 79 25.83 -1.31 4.08
CA ASN A 79 26.79 -0.52 4.85
C ASN A 79 27.45 -1.29 6.02
N GLY A 80 27.64 -2.64 5.85
CA GLY A 80 28.22 -3.53 6.84
C GLY A 80 27.23 -4.09 7.87
N ARG A 81 25.92 -3.85 7.69
CA ARG A 81 24.86 -4.36 8.57
C ARG A 81 23.95 -5.34 7.83
N LYS A 82 23.59 -6.41 8.52
CA LYS A 82 22.52 -7.32 8.10
C LYS A 82 21.16 -6.73 8.47
N ILE A 83 20.13 -7.07 7.70
CA ILE A 83 18.76 -6.67 8.01
C ILE A 83 18.08 -7.82 8.78
N GLU A 84 17.66 -7.54 10.01
CA GLU A 84 16.89 -8.45 10.85
C GLU A 84 15.42 -8.18 10.65
N PHE A 85 14.70 -9.09 10.04
CA PHE A 85 13.25 -8.99 9.85
C PHE A 85 12.52 -9.76 10.95
N VAL A 86 11.81 -9.04 11.85
CA VAL A 86 11.10 -9.64 13.00
C VAL A 86 9.69 -10.16 12.64
N GLY A 87 9.32 -10.13 11.35
CA GLY A 87 7.99 -10.52 10.87
C GLY A 87 7.04 -9.35 10.75
N ALA A 88 5.83 -9.64 10.32
CA ALA A 88 4.77 -8.65 10.17
C ALA A 88 3.60 -8.93 11.13
N GLU A 89 3.04 -7.86 11.71
CA GLU A 89 1.83 -7.89 12.53
C GLU A 89 0.57 -7.86 11.65
N ASP A 90 -0.53 -8.43 12.17
CA ASP A 90 -1.84 -8.42 11.51
C ASP A 90 -2.68 -7.24 12.01
N ASP A 91 -3.13 -6.36 11.13
CA ASP A 91 -4.08 -5.30 11.47
C ASP A 91 -5.55 -5.75 11.41
N GLY A 92 -5.83 -6.94 10.89
CA GLY A 92 -7.21 -7.44 10.75
C GLY A 92 -8.12 -6.53 9.91
N GLN A 93 -7.55 -5.66 9.06
CA GLN A 93 -8.24 -4.58 8.33
C GLN A 93 -8.90 -3.53 9.25
N ASP A 94 -8.41 -3.38 10.48
CA ASP A 94 -8.90 -2.48 11.51
C ASP A 94 -7.84 -1.43 11.87
N ALA A 95 -8.21 -0.14 11.83
CA ALA A 95 -7.28 0.96 12.06
C ALA A 95 -6.69 0.97 13.48
N ALA A 96 -7.48 0.62 14.51
CA ALA A 96 -6.99 0.60 15.89
C ALA A 96 -6.00 -0.55 16.12
N LYS A 97 -6.23 -1.71 15.51
CA LYS A 97 -5.26 -2.81 15.51
C LYS A 97 -3.99 -2.46 14.75
N GLY A 98 -4.11 -1.76 13.62
CA GLY A 98 -2.96 -1.27 12.86
C GLY A 98 -2.11 -0.28 13.66
N ASP A 99 -2.73 0.62 14.43
CA ASP A 99 -2.03 1.52 15.36
C ASP A 99 -1.35 0.74 16.49
N ALA A 100 -2.04 -0.22 17.09
CA ALA A 100 -1.46 -1.09 18.14
C ALA A 100 -0.27 -1.91 17.62
N ALA A 101 -0.35 -2.44 16.40
CA ALA A 101 0.72 -3.17 15.74
C ALA A 101 1.96 -2.28 15.51
N ALA A 102 1.77 -1.05 15.02
CA ALA A 102 2.85 -0.09 14.85
C ALA A 102 3.53 0.25 16.20
N LYS A 103 2.73 0.51 17.25
CA LYS A 103 3.24 0.76 18.61
C LYS A 103 4.02 -0.43 19.16
N LYS A 104 3.53 -1.66 18.97
CA LYS A 104 4.24 -2.88 19.38
C LYS A 104 5.62 -2.96 18.71
N LEU A 105 5.67 -2.84 17.38
CA LEU A 105 6.92 -2.92 16.63
C LEU A 105 7.93 -1.85 17.07
N VAL A 106 7.49 -0.61 17.26
CA VAL A 106 8.38 0.50 17.61
C VAL A 106 8.79 0.46 19.09
N GLN A 107 7.85 0.27 20.00
CA GLN A 107 8.10 0.43 21.44
C GLN A 107 8.60 -0.86 22.10
N LYS A 108 8.07 -2.03 21.70
CA LYS A 108 8.44 -3.32 22.28
C LYS A 108 9.55 -4.00 21.49
N ASP A 109 9.36 -4.13 20.17
CA ASP A 109 10.29 -4.87 19.33
C ASP A 109 11.48 -4.00 18.89
N GLN A 110 11.40 -2.67 19.12
CA GLN A 110 12.46 -1.70 18.87
C GLN A 110 12.96 -1.71 17.41
N VAL A 111 12.04 -1.81 16.43
CA VAL A 111 12.42 -1.78 15.01
C VAL A 111 12.88 -0.38 14.58
N PHE A 112 13.82 -0.30 13.65
CA PHE A 112 14.25 0.94 13.01
C PHE A 112 13.21 1.52 12.09
N ALA A 113 12.57 0.65 11.27
CA ALA A 113 11.59 1.01 10.26
C ALA A 113 10.50 -0.08 10.15
N LEU A 114 9.33 0.28 9.60
CA LEU A 114 8.31 -0.69 9.21
C LEU A 114 8.42 -1.01 7.71
N VAL A 115 8.69 -2.27 7.40
CA VAL A 115 8.86 -2.80 6.02
C VAL A 115 8.39 -4.26 5.99
N PRO A 116 7.31 -4.62 5.25
CA PRO A 116 6.42 -3.74 4.52
C PRO A 116 5.21 -3.29 5.35
N VAL A 117 4.57 -2.18 4.93
CA VAL A 117 3.21 -1.82 5.36
C VAL A 117 2.27 -1.98 4.17
N HIS A 118 1.38 -2.97 4.25
CA HIS A 118 0.36 -3.22 3.24
C HIS A 118 -0.98 -3.51 3.91
N ALA A 119 -1.57 -2.44 4.42
CA ALA A 119 -2.80 -2.43 5.22
C ALA A 119 -3.66 -1.24 4.74
N PRO A 120 -4.76 -1.47 4.00
CA PRO A 120 -5.58 -0.40 3.42
C PRO A 120 -6.11 0.62 4.44
N ASN A 121 -6.40 0.17 5.67
CA ASN A 121 -6.90 1.01 6.76
C ASN A 121 -5.84 1.25 7.85
N PHE A 122 -4.57 1.35 7.48
CA PHE A 122 -3.48 1.49 8.44
C PHE A 122 -3.62 2.71 9.35
N GLY A 123 -3.87 2.49 10.64
CA GLY A 123 -4.07 3.53 11.64
C GLY A 123 -2.79 4.07 12.30
N GLY A 124 -1.65 3.38 12.10
CA GLY A 124 -0.38 3.70 12.77
C GLY A 124 0.37 4.91 12.20
N ALA A 125 -0.04 5.48 11.06
CA ALA A 125 0.70 6.50 10.35
C ALA A 125 0.99 7.76 11.19
N ALA A 126 0.00 8.27 11.93
CA ALA A 126 0.17 9.44 12.79
C ALA A 126 1.16 9.20 13.94
N PHE A 127 1.13 8.00 14.52
CA PHE A 127 2.09 7.60 15.54
C PHE A 127 3.51 7.51 14.98
N LEU A 128 3.69 6.90 13.81
CA LEU A 128 4.99 6.80 13.14
C LEU A 128 5.56 8.16 12.76
N GLU A 129 4.72 9.06 12.26
CA GLU A 129 5.09 10.45 11.97
C GLU A 129 5.57 11.17 13.25
N GLN A 130 4.83 11.08 14.34
CA GLN A 130 5.19 11.67 15.62
C GLN A 130 6.51 11.13 16.18
N GLN A 131 6.78 9.83 15.97
CA GLN A 131 7.99 9.16 16.46
C GLN A 131 9.17 9.25 15.49
N GLY A 132 9.02 9.86 14.31
CA GLY A 132 10.03 9.92 13.27
C GLY A 132 10.46 8.52 12.78
N VAL A 133 9.53 7.56 12.71
CA VAL A 133 9.81 6.19 12.29
C VAL A 133 9.49 6.03 10.81
N PRO A 134 10.47 5.68 9.96
CA PRO A 134 10.22 5.45 8.54
C PRO A 134 9.41 4.19 8.30
N TRP A 135 8.55 4.21 7.28
CA TRP A 135 7.73 3.07 6.88
C TRP A 135 7.55 3.01 5.36
N PHE A 136 7.49 1.79 4.82
CA PHE A 136 7.56 1.50 3.39
C PHE A 136 6.45 0.56 2.97
N GLY A 137 5.83 0.78 1.79
CA GLY A 137 4.76 -0.10 1.33
C GLY A 137 4.07 0.38 0.06
N TRP A 138 2.80 0.02 -0.08
CA TRP A 138 1.93 0.50 -1.15
C TRP A 138 0.97 1.57 -0.62
N ALA A 139 1.08 2.76 -1.18
CA ALA A 139 0.41 3.97 -0.68
C ALA A 139 -1.06 4.09 -1.12
N THR A 140 -1.89 3.11 -0.79
CA THR A 140 -3.27 2.99 -1.25
C THR A 140 -4.28 3.90 -0.54
N GLY A 141 -3.90 4.58 0.53
CA GLY A 141 -4.82 5.39 1.34
C GLY A 141 -4.32 6.80 1.62
N PRO A 142 -5.20 7.70 2.08
CA PRO A 142 -4.85 9.10 2.35
C PRO A 142 -3.80 9.29 3.44
N GLN A 143 -3.64 8.32 4.34
CA GLN A 143 -2.62 8.35 5.40
C GLN A 143 -1.18 8.35 4.88
N TRP A 144 -0.97 7.96 3.62
CA TRP A 144 0.32 7.99 2.93
C TRP A 144 0.67 9.37 2.36
N CYS A 145 -0.33 10.26 2.25
CA CYS A 145 -0.18 11.52 1.54
C CYS A 145 0.13 12.66 2.49
N GLY A 146 1.21 13.39 2.22
CA GLY A 146 1.68 14.51 3.05
C GLY A 146 2.49 14.10 4.29
N THR A 147 2.74 12.80 4.50
CA THR A 147 3.65 12.30 5.55
C THR A 147 5.11 12.52 5.13
N LYS A 148 6.00 12.68 6.11
CA LYS A 148 7.45 12.74 5.88
C LYS A 148 8.16 11.43 6.24
N THR A 149 7.44 10.48 6.80
CA THR A 149 7.99 9.19 7.26
C THR A 149 7.55 8.01 6.40
N GLY A 150 6.48 8.15 5.61
CA GLY A 150 5.95 7.09 4.74
C GLY A 150 6.47 7.18 3.31
N PHE A 151 7.06 6.11 2.81
CA PHE A 151 7.66 6.02 1.47
C PHE A 151 7.02 4.86 0.70
N GLY A 152 5.97 5.17 -0.07
CA GLY A 152 5.33 4.18 -0.94
C GLY A 152 6.01 4.09 -2.30
N TYR A 153 6.23 2.87 -2.82
CA TYR A 153 6.79 2.71 -4.16
C TYR A 153 5.89 3.25 -5.28
N SER A 154 4.62 3.50 -4.97
CA SER A 154 3.64 4.09 -5.90
C SER A 154 3.51 5.63 -5.77
N GLY A 155 4.18 6.23 -4.80
CA GLY A 155 3.87 7.59 -4.36
C GLY A 155 2.48 7.70 -3.72
N CYS A 156 2.00 8.91 -3.47
CA CYS A 156 0.68 9.18 -2.89
C CYS A 156 -0.44 8.92 -3.92
N LEU A 157 -1.22 7.84 -3.75
CA LEU A 157 -2.34 7.51 -4.65
C LEU A 157 -3.64 8.27 -4.33
N ALA A 158 -3.66 9.03 -3.24
CA ALA A 158 -4.79 9.87 -2.82
C ALA A 158 -4.40 11.36 -2.73
N PRO A 159 -3.91 11.97 -3.83
CA PRO A 159 -3.44 13.34 -3.83
C PRO A 159 -4.56 14.32 -3.49
N LYS A 160 -4.22 15.45 -2.87
CA LYS A 160 -5.16 16.53 -2.62
C LYS A 160 -5.52 17.21 -3.95
N LYS A 161 -6.71 17.85 -3.98
CA LYS A 161 -7.12 18.71 -5.11
C LYS A 161 -6.01 19.71 -5.45
N GLY A 162 -5.69 19.82 -6.73
CA GLY A 162 -4.61 20.66 -7.27
C GLY A 162 -3.22 20.00 -7.29
N ALA A 163 -2.99 18.93 -6.54
CA ALA A 163 -1.77 18.14 -6.64
C ALA A 163 -1.80 17.22 -7.88
N GLY A 164 -0.67 16.68 -8.28
CA GLY A 164 -0.58 15.79 -9.43
C GLY A 164 -1.37 14.49 -9.21
N SER A 165 -2.14 14.10 -10.21
CA SER A 165 -2.89 12.84 -10.28
C SER A 165 -2.41 12.01 -11.45
N GLN A 166 -2.35 10.69 -11.26
CA GLN A 166 -1.84 9.76 -12.26
C GLN A 166 -2.63 9.77 -13.58
N THR A 167 -1.93 9.61 -14.69
CA THR A 167 -2.52 9.50 -16.04
C THR A 167 -2.22 8.16 -16.71
N TRP A 168 -1.30 7.37 -16.15
CA TRP A 168 -0.75 6.19 -16.80
C TRP A 168 -1.80 5.14 -17.19
N TRP A 169 -2.82 4.90 -16.33
CA TRP A 169 -3.79 3.84 -16.62
C TRP A 169 -4.69 4.19 -17.80
N GLY A 170 -5.23 5.40 -17.83
CA GLY A 170 -5.99 5.90 -18.98
C GLY A 170 -5.15 5.96 -20.26
N SER A 171 -3.90 6.44 -20.17
CA SER A 171 -2.98 6.55 -21.29
C SER A 171 -2.60 5.19 -21.87
N GLN A 172 -2.25 4.22 -21.02
CA GLN A 172 -1.95 2.85 -21.46
C GLN A 172 -3.18 2.14 -22.04
N MET A 173 -4.38 2.39 -21.46
CA MET A 173 -5.62 1.84 -21.99
C MET A 173 -5.96 2.45 -23.36
N ALA A 174 -5.76 3.75 -23.54
CA ALA A 174 -5.92 4.40 -24.86
C ALA A 174 -4.96 3.75 -25.88
N ASP A 175 -3.71 3.55 -25.50
CA ASP A 175 -2.70 2.91 -26.34
C ASP A 175 -3.05 1.44 -26.69
N LEU A 176 -3.61 0.71 -25.74
CA LEU A 176 -4.08 -0.67 -25.94
C LEU A 176 -5.24 -0.74 -26.93
N LEU A 177 -6.11 0.28 -26.95
CA LEU A 177 -7.31 0.34 -27.76
C LEU A 177 -7.13 1.07 -29.10
N GLY A 178 -5.89 1.50 -29.42
CA GLY A 178 -5.60 2.25 -30.66
C GLY A 178 -6.16 3.68 -30.64
N GLY A 179 -6.33 4.28 -29.46
CA GLY A 179 -6.83 5.63 -29.21
C GLY A 179 -8.07 5.67 -28.33
N ALA A 180 -8.27 6.81 -27.66
CA ALA A 180 -9.43 7.04 -26.78
C ALA A 180 -10.57 7.84 -27.45
N SER A 181 -10.32 8.46 -28.60
CA SER A 181 -11.32 9.30 -29.28
C SER A 181 -12.62 8.54 -29.57
N GLY A 182 -13.74 9.11 -29.14
CA GLY A 182 -15.06 8.52 -29.29
C GLY A 182 -15.36 7.36 -28.33
N LYS A 183 -14.40 6.91 -27.51
CA LYS A 183 -14.59 5.82 -26.55
C LYS A 183 -15.04 6.34 -25.19
N THR A 184 -15.81 5.52 -24.52
CA THR A 184 -16.45 5.84 -23.24
C THR A 184 -15.89 4.98 -22.11
N VAL A 185 -15.86 5.56 -20.90
CA VAL A 185 -15.46 4.86 -19.68
C VAL A 185 -16.49 5.03 -18.58
N TYR A 186 -16.77 3.94 -17.89
CA TYR A 186 -17.55 3.93 -16.65
C TYR A 186 -16.67 3.44 -15.50
N VAL A 187 -16.74 4.10 -14.34
CA VAL A 187 -15.96 3.72 -13.14
C VAL A 187 -16.91 3.23 -12.06
N GLN A 188 -16.71 2.01 -11.59
CA GLN A 188 -17.41 1.41 -10.46
C GLN A 188 -16.50 1.33 -9.26
N THR A 189 -16.93 1.89 -8.12
CA THR A 189 -16.24 1.81 -6.84
C THR A 189 -17.14 1.23 -5.76
N THR A 190 -16.57 0.91 -4.60
CA THR A 190 -17.34 0.66 -3.38
C THR A 190 -17.59 1.99 -2.62
N ASP A 191 -18.37 1.90 -1.55
CA ASP A 191 -18.67 3.03 -0.66
C ASP A 191 -17.53 3.35 0.34
N SER A 192 -16.43 2.56 0.35
CA SER A 192 -15.25 2.86 1.16
C SER A 192 -14.54 4.14 0.70
N SER A 193 -13.94 4.87 1.62
CA SER A 193 -13.24 6.14 1.32
C SER A 193 -12.11 5.96 0.31
N GLY A 194 -11.27 4.93 0.47
CA GLY A 194 -10.16 4.64 -0.45
C GLY A 194 -10.64 4.31 -1.87
N SER A 195 -11.71 3.50 -1.99
CA SER A 195 -12.29 3.14 -3.29
C SER A 195 -12.90 4.36 -3.99
N LYS A 196 -13.66 5.20 -3.27
CA LYS A 196 -14.21 6.46 -3.81
C LYS A 196 -13.12 7.39 -4.31
N TYR A 197 -12.05 7.52 -3.52
CA TYR A 197 -10.91 8.38 -3.88
C TYR A 197 -10.21 7.85 -5.14
N GLY A 198 -9.91 6.55 -5.16
CA GLY A 198 -9.38 5.89 -6.35
C GLY A 198 -10.27 6.06 -7.58
N GLY A 199 -11.59 5.97 -7.41
CA GLY A 199 -12.56 6.23 -8.49
C GLY A 199 -12.42 7.63 -9.08
N THR A 200 -12.27 8.65 -8.25
CA THR A 200 -12.07 10.03 -8.71
C THR A 200 -10.78 10.20 -9.50
N THR A 201 -9.64 9.74 -8.93
CA THR A 201 -8.32 9.89 -9.58
C THR A 201 -8.22 9.10 -10.89
N ILE A 202 -8.78 7.88 -10.93
CA ILE A 202 -8.77 7.05 -12.14
C ILE A 202 -9.76 7.56 -13.19
N SER A 203 -10.93 8.08 -12.80
CA SER A 203 -11.82 8.76 -13.75
C SER A 203 -11.11 9.90 -14.46
N GLN A 204 -10.34 10.72 -13.72
CA GLN A 204 -9.55 11.79 -14.31
C GLN A 204 -8.41 11.26 -15.19
N SER A 205 -7.77 10.14 -14.83
CA SER A 205 -6.75 9.49 -15.66
C SER A 205 -7.29 9.14 -17.05
N PHE A 206 -8.48 8.55 -17.11
CA PHE A 206 -9.12 8.21 -18.39
C PHE A 206 -9.57 9.45 -19.16
N GLN A 207 -10.13 10.46 -18.48
CA GLN A 207 -10.50 11.72 -19.12
C GLN A 207 -9.27 12.46 -19.69
N ALA A 208 -8.15 12.47 -18.98
CA ALA A 208 -6.89 13.05 -19.46
C ALA A 208 -6.35 12.32 -20.71
N ALA A 209 -6.61 11.02 -20.83
CA ALA A 209 -6.28 10.23 -22.01
C ALA A 209 -7.25 10.39 -23.17
N GLY A 210 -8.35 11.14 -23.00
CA GLY A 210 -9.33 11.45 -24.05
C GLY A 210 -10.61 10.59 -24.04
N PHE A 211 -10.81 9.71 -23.04
CA PHE A 211 -12.08 9.00 -22.88
C PHE A 211 -13.19 9.92 -22.38
N LYS A 212 -14.42 9.68 -22.86
CA LYS A 212 -15.63 10.30 -22.30
C LYS A 212 -16.08 9.52 -21.05
N LEU A 213 -16.03 10.14 -19.88
CA LEU A 213 -16.58 9.55 -18.65
C LEU A 213 -18.12 9.58 -18.73
N VAL A 214 -18.76 8.41 -18.72
CA VAL A 214 -20.22 8.26 -18.79
C VAL A 214 -20.86 7.88 -17.45
N GLY A 215 -20.05 7.59 -16.44
CA GLY A 215 -20.53 7.35 -15.08
C GLY A 215 -19.41 7.05 -14.08
N LEU A 216 -19.65 7.49 -12.84
CA LEU A 216 -18.89 7.12 -11.65
C LEU A 216 -19.91 6.72 -10.57
N ASN A 217 -19.90 5.46 -10.18
CA ASN A 217 -20.81 4.94 -9.16
C ASN A 217 -20.07 4.42 -7.94
N SER A 218 -20.35 4.99 -6.78
CA SER A 218 -19.74 4.65 -5.50
C SER A 218 -20.72 3.99 -4.52
N GLY A 219 -21.79 3.40 -5.03
CA GLY A 219 -22.84 2.82 -4.20
C GLY A 219 -22.74 1.31 -3.99
N LEU A 220 -21.63 0.66 -4.39
CA LEU A 220 -21.42 -0.76 -4.11
C LEU A 220 -20.95 -0.92 -2.66
N PRO A 221 -21.63 -1.74 -1.81
CA PRO A 221 -21.22 -1.95 -0.42
C PRO A 221 -19.81 -2.54 -0.34
N ALA A 222 -18.92 -1.95 0.48
CA ALA A 222 -17.54 -2.45 0.64
C ALA A 222 -17.44 -3.69 1.55
N ALA A 223 -18.41 -3.89 2.44
CA ALA A 223 -18.36 -4.93 3.46
C ALA A 223 -18.52 -6.35 2.90
N ALA A 224 -19.38 -6.52 1.88
CA ALA A 224 -19.62 -7.79 1.23
C ALA A 224 -20.18 -7.58 -0.18
N PRO A 225 -19.97 -8.55 -1.12
CA PRO A 225 -20.61 -8.53 -2.42
C PRO A 225 -22.15 -8.47 -2.28
N PRO A 226 -22.83 -7.71 -3.13
CA PRO A 226 -24.30 -7.65 -3.08
C PRO A 226 -24.89 -9.01 -3.45
N PRO A 227 -26.02 -9.37 -2.85
CA PRO A 227 -26.71 -10.62 -3.19
C PRO A 227 -27.29 -10.61 -4.62
N ASP A 228 -27.55 -9.43 -5.16
CA ASP A 228 -28.01 -9.22 -6.54
C ASP A 228 -27.16 -8.18 -7.25
N TRP A 229 -26.61 -8.54 -8.40
CA TRP A 229 -25.80 -7.69 -9.26
C TRP A 229 -26.62 -6.91 -10.30
N LEU A 230 -27.89 -7.27 -10.51
CA LEU A 230 -28.70 -6.73 -11.60
C LEU A 230 -28.84 -5.20 -11.57
N PRO A 231 -29.02 -4.52 -10.41
CA PRO A 231 -29.09 -3.06 -10.37
C PRO A 231 -27.82 -2.38 -10.88
N TYR A 232 -26.65 -2.94 -10.55
CA TYR A 232 -25.35 -2.43 -11.00
C TYR A 232 -25.12 -2.71 -12.48
N VAL A 233 -25.43 -3.91 -12.93
CA VAL A 233 -25.35 -4.32 -14.35
C VAL A 233 -26.21 -3.42 -15.22
N ASN A 234 -27.48 -3.22 -14.87
CA ASN A 234 -28.39 -2.36 -15.64
C ASN A 234 -27.86 -0.93 -15.75
N LYS A 235 -27.33 -0.38 -14.65
CA LYS A 235 -26.76 0.96 -14.63
C LYS A 235 -25.54 1.08 -15.55
N ILE A 236 -24.67 0.07 -15.58
CA ILE A 236 -23.50 0.04 -16.46
C ILE A 236 -23.92 -0.15 -17.91
N MET A 237 -24.78 -1.12 -18.19
CA MET A 237 -25.21 -1.48 -19.55
C MET A 237 -25.94 -0.36 -20.30
N THR A 238 -26.45 0.63 -19.57
CA THR A 238 -27.20 1.77 -20.14
C THR A 238 -26.52 3.13 -19.93
N ALA A 239 -25.28 3.14 -19.46
CA ALA A 239 -24.61 4.36 -18.99
C ALA A 239 -24.31 5.39 -20.08
N ASP A 240 -24.10 4.97 -21.34
CA ASP A 240 -23.87 5.86 -22.47
C ASP A 240 -25.12 6.01 -23.34
N GLY A 241 -26.10 6.77 -22.85
CA GLY A 241 -27.33 7.04 -23.58
C GLY A 241 -28.15 5.78 -23.96
N GLY A 242 -28.18 4.79 -23.08
CA GLY A 242 -28.85 3.51 -23.30
C GLY A 242 -27.92 2.41 -23.82
N LYS A 243 -26.64 2.68 -23.96
CA LYS A 243 -25.61 1.72 -24.40
C LYS A 243 -24.60 1.44 -23.29
N ALA A 244 -23.93 0.30 -23.36
CA ALA A 244 -22.83 -0.04 -22.49
C ALA A 244 -21.58 0.79 -22.84
N PRO A 245 -20.73 1.14 -21.85
CA PRO A 245 -19.46 1.83 -22.09
C PRO A 245 -18.43 0.91 -22.76
N ASP A 246 -17.45 1.50 -23.48
CA ASP A 246 -16.35 0.75 -24.09
C ASP A 246 -15.39 0.17 -23.04
N VAL A 247 -15.23 0.85 -21.90
CA VAL A 247 -14.37 0.43 -20.80
C VAL A 247 -15.12 0.53 -19.48
N LEU A 248 -15.09 -0.53 -18.69
CA LEU A 248 -15.47 -0.53 -17.28
C LEU A 248 -14.23 -0.65 -16.43
N VAL A 249 -13.99 0.35 -15.60
CA VAL A 249 -12.94 0.33 -14.57
C VAL A 249 -13.55 -0.02 -13.22
N SER A 250 -13.03 -1.05 -12.57
CA SER A 250 -13.42 -1.44 -11.21
C SER A 250 -12.34 -1.05 -10.20
N ILE A 251 -12.70 -0.17 -9.27
CA ILE A 251 -11.83 0.21 -8.13
C ILE A 251 -12.40 -0.44 -6.88
N ILE A 252 -12.28 -1.74 -6.83
CA ILE A 252 -12.86 -2.58 -5.78
C ILE A 252 -11.76 -3.47 -5.22
N ALA A 253 -11.60 -3.47 -3.90
CA ALA A 253 -10.69 -4.40 -3.23
C ALA A 253 -11.35 -5.77 -3.07
N GLY A 254 -10.70 -6.80 -3.60
CA GLY A 254 -11.11 -8.19 -3.43
C GLY A 254 -11.68 -8.84 -4.68
N THR A 255 -11.06 -9.95 -5.05
CA THR A 255 -11.36 -10.73 -6.26
C THR A 255 -12.81 -11.19 -6.35
N LYS A 256 -13.44 -11.57 -5.22
CA LYS A 256 -14.84 -12.03 -5.20
C LYS A 256 -15.81 -11.00 -5.73
N PHE A 257 -15.58 -9.71 -5.49
CA PHE A 257 -16.41 -8.64 -6.03
C PHE A 257 -16.27 -8.55 -7.54
N ASN A 258 -15.03 -8.51 -8.04
CA ASN A 258 -14.77 -8.42 -9.47
C ASN A 258 -15.33 -9.65 -10.22
N VAL A 259 -15.13 -10.84 -9.69
CA VAL A 259 -15.70 -12.09 -10.24
C VAL A 259 -17.23 -12.01 -10.33
N GLY A 260 -17.90 -11.56 -9.27
CA GLY A 260 -19.38 -11.42 -9.26
C GLY A 260 -19.86 -10.41 -10.29
N LEU A 261 -19.29 -9.21 -10.30
CA LEU A 261 -19.65 -8.13 -11.22
C LEU A 261 -19.38 -8.52 -12.68
N TYR A 262 -18.17 -9.02 -12.98
CA TYR A 262 -17.78 -9.36 -14.35
C TYR A 262 -18.56 -10.55 -14.91
N SER A 263 -18.82 -11.57 -14.09
CA SER A 263 -19.68 -12.68 -14.48
C SER A 263 -21.10 -12.20 -14.82
N ALA A 264 -21.67 -11.30 -14.02
CA ALA A 264 -23.00 -10.76 -14.27
C ALA A 264 -23.05 -9.90 -15.54
N LEU A 265 -22.04 -9.06 -15.77
CA LEU A 265 -21.91 -8.24 -16.98
C LEU A 265 -21.75 -9.09 -18.24
N LYS A 266 -20.90 -10.13 -18.20
CA LYS A 266 -20.72 -11.06 -19.32
C LYS A 266 -22.03 -11.79 -19.67
N ARG A 267 -22.77 -12.26 -18.65
CA ARG A 267 -24.12 -12.86 -18.88
C ARG A 267 -25.11 -11.87 -19.49
N ALA A 268 -24.99 -10.57 -19.14
CA ALA A 268 -25.81 -9.52 -19.74
C ALA A 268 -25.33 -9.09 -21.14
N GLY A 269 -24.26 -9.69 -21.65
CA GLY A 269 -23.76 -9.43 -23.00
C GLY A 269 -22.80 -8.26 -23.12
N TYR A 270 -22.18 -7.79 -22.01
CA TYR A 270 -21.15 -6.76 -22.06
C TYR A 270 -19.98 -7.18 -22.96
N LYS A 271 -19.59 -6.30 -23.89
CA LYS A 271 -18.51 -6.54 -24.87
C LYS A 271 -17.33 -5.59 -24.73
N GLY A 272 -17.43 -4.59 -23.85
CA GLY A 272 -16.34 -3.66 -23.58
C GLY A 272 -15.21 -4.29 -22.78
N VAL A 273 -14.15 -3.52 -22.56
CA VAL A 273 -13.00 -3.94 -21.75
C VAL A 273 -13.34 -3.83 -20.26
N LEU A 274 -13.11 -4.90 -19.53
CA LEU A 274 -13.14 -4.94 -18.06
C LEU A 274 -11.72 -4.74 -17.54
N THR A 275 -11.53 -3.79 -16.63
CA THR A 275 -10.20 -3.52 -16.06
C THR A 275 -10.26 -3.19 -14.58
N ASP A 276 -9.27 -3.64 -13.81
CA ASP A 276 -9.12 -3.39 -12.37
C ASP A 276 -7.67 -3.50 -11.90
N ALA A 277 -7.39 -3.08 -10.66
CA ALA A 277 -6.06 -3.12 -10.07
C ALA A 277 -5.77 -4.38 -9.22
N THR A 278 -6.73 -5.31 -9.07
CA THR A 278 -6.64 -6.37 -8.04
C THR A 278 -6.76 -7.79 -8.59
N SER A 279 -7.15 -7.96 -9.86
CA SER A 279 -7.33 -9.28 -10.47
C SER A 279 -6.01 -9.92 -10.97
N TYR A 280 -4.87 -9.20 -10.90
CA TYR A 280 -3.58 -9.76 -11.28
C TYR A 280 -3.00 -10.60 -10.13
N ASP A 281 -3.51 -11.81 -10.01
CA ASP A 281 -3.06 -12.79 -9.03
C ASP A 281 -3.10 -14.21 -9.65
N PRO A 282 -1.95 -14.75 -10.07
CA PRO A 282 -1.88 -16.10 -10.62
C PRO A 282 -2.43 -17.19 -9.70
N ALA A 283 -2.45 -16.97 -8.37
CA ALA A 283 -2.98 -17.97 -7.44
C ALA A 283 -4.49 -18.19 -7.58
N ILE A 284 -5.24 -17.16 -8.01
CA ILE A 284 -6.69 -17.27 -8.18
C ILE A 284 -7.09 -18.10 -9.41
N LEU A 285 -6.18 -18.26 -10.38
CA LEU A 285 -6.42 -19.03 -11.61
C LEU A 285 -6.49 -20.54 -11.37
N LYS A 286 -6.14 -21.01 -10.17
CA LYS A 286 -6.33 -22.41 -9.75
C LYS A 286 -7.80 -22.79 -9.64
N ASP A 287 -8.70 -21.81 -9.50
CA ASP A 287 -10.16 -22.02 -9.55
C ASP A 287 -10.65 -21.75 -10.99
N PRO A 288 -11.11 -22.79 -11.72
CA PRO A 288 -11.54 -22.64 -13.10
C PRO A 288 -12.73 -21.67 -13.28
N ALA A 289 -13.62 -21.57 -12.28
CA ALA A 289 -14.75 -20.65 -12.34
C ALA A 289 -14.29 -19.19 -12.23
N ILE A 290 -13.31 -18.92 -11.39
CA ILE A 290 -12.67 -17.60 -11.28
C ILE A 290 -11.93 -17.27 -12.57
N ALA A 291 -11.10 -18.19 -13.08
CA ALA A 291 -10.38 -18.00 -14.34
C ALA A 291 -11.33 -17.66 -15.49
N GLN A 292 -12.44 -18.39 -15.63
CA GLN A 292 -13.47 -18.13 -16.64
C GLN A 292 -14.14 -16.74 -16.45
N ALA A 293 -14.43 -16.37 -15.21
CA ALA A 293 -15.03 -15.06 -14.91
C ALA A 293 -14.10 -13.91 -15.28
N LEU A 294 -12.80 -14.09 -15.08
CA LEU A 294 -11.77 -13.08 -15.35
C LEU A 294 -11.17 -13.16 -16.77
N GLU A 295 -11.54 -14.15 -17.59
CA GLU A 295 -11.04 -14.26 -18.99
C GLU A 295 -11.28 -12.95 -19.76
N GLY A 296 -10.23 -12.42 -20.41
CA GLY A 296 -10.24 -11.17 -21.15
C GLY A 296 -10.13 -9.89 -20.29
N VAL A 297 -10.12 -10.01 -18.95
CA VAL A 297 -9.93 -8.87 -18.05
C VAL A 297 -8.50 -8.31 -18.18
N VAL A 298 -8.38 -6.98 -18.18
CA VAL A 298 -7.12 -6.27 -18.21
C VAL A 298 -6.82 -5.76 -16.80
N ALA A 299 -5.92 -6.41 -16.09
CA ALA A 299 -5.45 -5.96 -14.79
C ALA A 299 -4.37 -4.86 -14.95
N ALA A 300 -4.29 -3.97 -13.97
CA ALA A 300 -3.47 -2.77 -14.00
C ALA A 300 -2.48 -2.70 -12.80
N PRO A 301 -1.44 -3.57 -12.75
CA PRO A 301 -0.45 -3.53 -11.69
C PRO A 301 0.43 -2.28 -11.78
N MET A 302 0.91 -1.81 -10.62
CA MET A 302 1.87 -0.71 -10.51
C MET A 302 3.31 -1.24 -10.36
N PHE A 303 3.59 -2.34 -11.01
CA PHE A 303 4.92 -2.97 -11.12
C PHE A 303 4.99 -3.74 -12.43
N GLU A 304 6.21 -4.04 -12.90
CA GLU A 304 6.44 -4.80 -14.12
C GLU A 304 5.88 -6.23 -13.97
N PRO A 305 5.08 -6.70 -14.92
CA PRO A 305 4.41 -7.99 -14.84
C PRO A 305 5.36 -9.19 -14.66
N PHE A 306 4.88 -10.21 -13.98
CA PHE A 306 5.64 -11.45 -13.76
C PHE A 306 6.00 -12.18 -15.07
N GLU A 307 5.24 -11.97 -16.12
CA GLU A 307 5.45 -12.55 -17.45
C GLU A 307 6.51 -11.81 -18.28
N SER A 308 7.04 -10.71 -17.76
CA SER A 308 8.11 -9.93 -18.38
C SER A 308 9.47 -10.63 -18.24
N ASP A 309 10.34 -10.40 -19.22
CA ASP A 309 11.74 -10.85 -19.24
C ASP A 309 12.69 -9.85 -18.54
N ALA A 310 12.16 -8.84 -17.85
CA ALA A 310 12.97 -7.84 -17.14
C ALA A 310 13.87 -8.51 -16.08
N PRO A 311 15.16 -8.16 -16.00
CA PRO A 311 16.10 -8.75 -15.04
C PRO A 311 15.63 -8.63 -13.58
N GLU A 312 14.95 -7.54 -13.24
CA GLU A 312 14.38 -7.30 -11.90
C GLU A 312 13.28 -8.30 -11.55
N ILE A 313 12.47 -8.69 -12.55
CA ILE A 313 11.43 -9.71 -12.37
C ILE A 313 12.05 -11.11 -12.26
N ALA A 314 13.09 -11.41 -13.04
CA ALA A 314 13.83 -12.65 -12.91
C ALA A 314 14.48 -12.77 -11.51
N ALA A 315 15.08 -11.68 -11.01
CA ALA A 315 15.63 -11.62 -9.66
C ALA A 315 14.56 -11.80 -8.57
N PHE A 316 13.44 -11.09 -8.68
CA PHE A 316 12.31 -11.25 -7.77
C PHE A 316 11.82 -12.71 -7.69
N LYS A 317 11.61 -13.36 -8.82
CA LYS A 317 11.20 -14.78 -8.88
C LYS A 317 12.21 -15.70 -8.19
N ALA A 318 13.49 -15.51 -8.49
CA ALA A 318 14.56 -16.32 -7.90
C ALA A 318 14.69 -16.12 -6.39
N ASP A 319 14.49 -14.90 -5.89
CA ASP A 319 14.55 -14.58 -4.47
C ASP A 319 13.33 -15.13 -3.72
N VAL A 320 12.13 -15.06 -4.31
CA VAL A 320 10.91 -15.66 -3.75
C VAL A 320 11.05 -17.19 -3.69
N GLU A 321 11.57 -17.83 -4.75
CA GLU A 321 11.79 -19.28 -4.77
C GLU A 321 12.73 -19.75 -3.65
N LYS A 322 13.76 -18.96 -3.29
CA LYS A 322 14.67 -19.29 -2.17
C LYS A 322 13.97 -19.26 -0.81
N VAL A 323 13.04 -18.31 -0.62
CA VAL A 323 12.37 -18.09 0.68
C VAL A 323 11.11 -18.93 0.82
N SER A 324 10.42 -19.21 -0.28
CA SER A 324 9.17 -19.95 -0.33
C SER A 324 9.12 -20.83 -1.58
N PRO A 325 9.85 -21.97 -1.58
CA PRO A 325 9.94 -22.84 -2.74
C PRO A 325 8.58 -23.30 -3.25
N GLY A 326 8.35 -23.22 -4.57
CA GLY A 326 7.11 -23.60 -5.22
C GLY A 326 5.93 -22.67 -4.96
N ALA A 327 6.12 -21.51 -4.35
CA ALA A 327 5.05 -20.53 -4.13
C ALA A 327 4.53 -20.00 -5.46
N THR A 328 3.21 -19.95 -5.60
CA THR A 328 2.58 -19.21 -6.70
C THR A 328 2.74 -17.71 -6.43
N LEU A 329 3.30 -16.99 -7.40
CA LEU A 329 3.51 -15.55 -7.27
C LEU A 329 2.19 -14.81 -7.11
N THR A 330 2.17 -13.81 -6.23
CA THR A 330 1.04 -12.91 -6.02
C THR A 330 1.49 -11.46 -6.13
N GLN A 331 0.55 -10.58 -6.48
CA GLN A 331 0.86 -9.15 -6.50
C GLN A 331 1.30 -8.64 -5.10
N HIS A 332 0.81 -9.24 -4.02
CA HIS A 332 1.21 -8.88 -2.65
C HIS A 332 2.68 -9.18 -2.39
N MET A 333 3.21 -10.30 -2.92
CA MET A 333 4.66 -10.59 -2.86
C MET A 333 5.47 -9.49 -3.54
N ALA A 334 5.08 -9.04 -4.74
CA ALA A 334 5.75 -7.96 -5.44
C ALA A 334 5.70 -6.64 -4.64
N ILE A 335 4.56 -6.30 -4.05
CA ILE A 335 4.40 -5.11 -3.20
C ILE A 335 5.37 -5.13 -2.01
N GLY A 336 5.48 -6.25 -1.31
CA GLY A 336 6.42 -6.40 -0.20
C GLY A 336 7.88 -6.30 -0.65
N TYR A 337 8.20 -6.92 -1.77
CA TYR A 337 9.54 -6.92 -2.35
C TYR A 337 10.01 -5.51 -2.75
N TRP A 338 9.17 -4.76 -3.47
CA TRP A 338 9.53 -3.40 -3.90
C TRP A 338 9.55 -2.40 -2.74
N ALA A 339 8.71 -2.59 -1.72
CA ALA A 339 8.79 -1.81 -0.48
C ALA A 339 10.14 -2.01 0.22
N ALA A 340 10.60 -3.25 0.30
CA ALA A 340 11.92 -3.58 0.87
C ALA A 340 13.07 -3.07 -0.02
N ASP A 341 12.91 -3.09 -1.34
CA ASP A 341 13.92 -2.63 -2.28
C ASP A 341 14.21 -1.12 -2.12
N ILE A 342 13.18 -0.29 -2.05
CA ILE A 342 13.32 1.15 -1.79
C ILE A 342 13.95 1.42 -0.43
N PHE A 343 13.53 0.69 0.61
CA PHE A 343 14.14 0.80 1.93
C PHE A 343 15.64 0.53 1.89
N LEU A 344 16.07 -0.52 1.21
CA LEU A 344 17.48 -0.91 1.10
C LEU A 344 18.31 0.11 0.31
N ASP A 345 17.78 0.64 -0.79
CA ASP A 345 18.46 1.69 -1.56
C ASP A 345 18.62 2.99 -0.73
N MET A 346 17.56 3.40 -0.05
CA MET A 346 17.61 4.57 0.84
C MET A 346 18.58 4.36 2.00
N LEU A 347 18.61 3.15 2.59
CA LEU A 347 19.56 2.76 3.63
C LEU A 347 21.01 2.84 3.13
N LYS A 348 21.25 2.35 1.91
CA LYS A 348 22.56 2.42 1.26
C LYS A 348 23.03 3.86 1.07
N LYS A 349 22.14 4.74 0.60
CA LYS A 349 22.41 6.17 0.36
C LYS A 349 22.60 6.96 1.67
N THR A 350 21.97 6.54 2.77
CA THR A 350 22.17 7.18 4.08
C THR A 350 23.58 6.94 4.64
N GLY A 351 24.20 5.80 4.31
CA GLY A 351 25.57 5.51 4.72
C GLY A 351 25.68 4.83 6.10
N LYS A 352 26.93 4.77 6.61
CA LYS A 352 27.25 4.01 7.84
C LYS A 352 26.78 4.70 9.13
N ASP A 353 26.77 6.03 9.16
CA ASP A 353 26.35 6.80 10.32
C ASP A 353 24.82 6.95 10.35
N LEU A 354 24.14 5.84 10.67
CA LEU A 354 22.71 5.67 10.54
C LEU A 354 21.96 6.13 11.78
N THR A 355 21.14 7.18 11.62
CA THR A 355 20.07 7.56 12.55
C THR A 355 18.76 7.71 11.77
N ARG A 356 17.61 7.70 12.46
CA ARG A 356 16.33 7.95 11.79
C ARG A 356 16.28 9.34 11.17
N GLU A 357 16.83 10.35 11.83
CA GLU A 357 16.88 11.71 11.32
C GLU A 357 17.68 11.78 10.01
N LYS A 358 18.87 11.17 9.94
CA LYS A 358 19.68 11.12 8.73
C LYS A 358 18.99 10.33 7.61
N PHE A 359 18.39 9.22 7.97
CA PHE A 359 17.62 8.40 7.02
C PHE A 359 16.46 9.18 6.42
N LEU A 360 15.65 9.84 7.24
CA LEU A 360 14.55 10.68 6.79
C LEU A 360 15.05 11.92 6.02
N ALA A 361 16.18 12.50 6.41
CA ALA A 361 16.82 13.58 5.66
C ALA A 361 17.27 13.10 4.26
N THR A 362 17.81 11.88 4.14
CA THR A 362 18.13 11.26 2.85
C THR A 362 16.87 11.10 2.00
N GLY A 363 15.80 10.53 2.56
CA GLY A 363 14.53 10.32 1.85
C GLY A 363 13.85 11.63 1.44
N ASN A 364 13.85 12.66 2.29
CA ASN A 364 13.16 13.93 2.04
C ASN A 364 14.04 15.00 1.34
N GLY A 365 15.32 14.71 1.13
CA GLY A 365 16.29 15.66 0.57
C GLY A 365 16.55 15.52 -0.93
N SER A 366 15.56 15.25 -1.76
CA SER A 366 15.70 15.02 -3.21
C SER A 366 16.11 13.58 -3.55
N TYR A 367 15.55 12.61 -2.86
CA TYR A 367 15.77 11.20 -3.13
C TYR A 367 15.10 10.79 -4.45
N THR A 368 15.87 10.17 -5.33
CA THR A 368 15.38 9.55 -6.55
C THR A 368 15.91 8.12 -6.64
N TYR A 369 15.02 7.18 -6.96
CA TYR A 369 15.39 5.80 -7.24
C TYR A 369 14.55 5.29 -8.41
N GLU A 370 15.20 4.69 -9.39
CA GLU A 370 14.60 4.11 -10.58
C GLU A 370 14.91 2.62 -10.63
N ASN A 371 13.89 1.82 -10.89
CA ASN A 371 13.97 0.38 -10.96
C ASN A 371 12.96 -0.12 -12.00
N ALA A 372 13.40 -0.94 -12.96
CA ALA A 372 12.53 -1.45 -14.01
C ALA A 372 11.35 -2.31 -13.48
N GLY A 373 11.45 -2.82 -12.25
CA GLY A 373 10.39 -3.59 -11.62
C GLY A 373 9.18 -2.78 -11.15
N PHE A 374 9.32 -1.47 -10.85
CA PHE A 374 8.20 -0.62 -10.40
C PHE A 374 8.24 0.82 -10.94
N GLY A 375 9.23 1.16 -11.76
CA GLY A 375 9.41 2.49 -12.33
C GLY A 375 10.27 3.39 -11.43
N ARG A 376 9.83 4.61 -11.17
CA ARG A 376 10.61 5.64 -10.50
C ARG A 376 9.87 6.19 -9.28
N VAL A 377 10.62 6.45 -8.18
CA VAL A 377 10.14 7.25 -7.05
C VAL A 377 11.00 8.49 -6.89
N GLN A 378 10.36 9.61 -6.48
CA GLN A 378 10.98 10.92 -6.31
C GLN A 378 10.44 11.60 -5.05
N TYR A 379 11.19 11.54 -3.97
CA TYR A 379 10.82 12.22 -2.74
C TYR A 379 11.59 13.53 -2.55
N PRO A 380 10.93 14.58 -2.04
CA PRO A 380 9.61 14.61 -1.35
C PRO A 380 8.38 14.73 -2.27
N LYS A 381 8.51 14.81 -3.60
CA LYS A 381 7.37 14.99 -4.53
C LYS A 381 6.31 13.92 -4.33
N ASP A 382 6.72 12.66 -4.24
CA ASP A 382 5.83 11.50 -4.16
C ASP A 382 5.14 11.34 -2.79
N HIS A 383 5.43 12.20 -1.82
CA HIS A 383 4.58 12.34 -0.62
C HIS A 383 3.23 13.02 -0.92
N SER A 384 3.10 13.71 -2.03
CA SER A 384 1.87 14.43 -2.41
C SER A 384 1.27 13.97 -3.74
N GLU A 385 2.02 13.22 -4.53
CA GLU A 385 1.65 12.78 -5.87
C GLU A 385 2.00 11.30 -6.09
N PRO A 386 1.29 10.59 -6.99
CA PRO A 386 1.70 9.25 -7.42
C PRO A 386 2.97 9.30 -8.27
N ASN A 387 3.69 8.18 -8.34
CA ASN A 387 4.86 8.06 -9.21
C ASN A 387 4.52 8.04 -10.72
N GLY A 388 3.24 7.88 -11.07
CA GLY A 388 2.76 7.91 -12.44
C GLY A 388 3.10 6.68 -13.29
N CYS A 389 3.53 5.57 -12.69
CA CYS A 389 3.98 4.37 -13.41
C CYS A 389 3.01 3.19 -13.25
N GLY A 390 2.88 2.37 -14.31
CA GLY A 390 2.08 1.15 -14.27
C GLY A 390 2.15 0.35 -15.56
N ALA A 391 1.62 -0.85 -15.53
CA ALA A 391 1.58 -1.81 -16.62
C ALA A 391 0.16 -2.33 -16.84
N LEU A 392 -0.12 -2.96 -17.96
CA LEU A 392 -1.37 -3.67 -18.21
C LEU A 392 -1.09 -5.14 -18.51
N VAL A 393 -1.85 -6.01 -17.87
CA VAL A 393 -1.77 -7.47 -18.02
C VAL A 393 -3.15 -8.00 -18.38
N ARG A 394 -3.27 -8.81 -19.42
CA ARG A 394 -4.53 -9.42 -19.82
C ARG A 394 -4.56 -10.90 -19.48
N LEU A 395 -5.68 -11.37 -18.97
CA LEU A 395 -5.93 -12.80 -18.82
C LEU A 395 -6.48 -13.36 -20.14
N GLU A 396 -5.71 -14.24 -20.77
CA GLU A 396 -6.05 -14.87 -22.07
C GLU A 396 -5.72 -16.35 -22.04
N GLY A 397 -6.73 -17.20 -22.32
CA GLY A 397 -6.57 -18.66 -22.35
C GLY A 397 -6.15 -19.22 -20.99
N GLY A 398 -6.63 -18.64 -19.90
CA GLY A 398 -6.31 -19.08 -18.54
C GLY A 398 -4.92 -18.70 -18.04
N ALA A 399 -4.19 -17.84 -18.75
CA ALA A 399 -2.87 -17.34 -18.36
C ALA A 399 -2.79 -15.81 -18.49
N PHE A 400 -2.06 -15.17 -17.60
CA PHE A 400 -1.76 -13.75 -17.75
C PHE A 400 -0.72 -13.52 -18.85
N ARG A 401 -0.89 -12.44 -19.59
CA ARG A 401 0.02 -11.99 -20.65
C ARG A 401 0.23 -10.50 -20.54
N VAL A 402 1.47 -10.04 -20.75
CA VAL A 402 1.79 -8.61 -20.79
C VAL A 402 1.03 -7.96 -21.96
N ALA A 403 0.09 -7.09 -21.66
CA ALA A 403 -0.61 -6.29 -22.66
C ALA A 403 0.13 -4.97 -22.94
N LYS A 404 0.67 -4.37 -21.89
CA LYS A 404 1.57 -3.20 -21.94
C LYS A 404 2.58 -3.30 -20.79
N SER A 405 3.87 -3.24 -21.10
CA SER A 405 4.95 -3.20 -20.11
C SER A 405 4.89 -1.93 -19.27
N MET A 406 5.58 -1.93 -18.15
CA MET A 406 5.72 -0.77 -17.26
C MET A 406 6.13 0.47 -18.01
N LYS A 407 5.38 1.54 -17.81
CA LYS A 407 5.71 2.87 -18.34
C LYS A 407 5.25 3.94 -17.36
N CYS A 408 6.06 4.98 -17.23
CA CYS A 408 5.73 6.17 -16.43
C CYS A 408 5.21 7.28 -17.32
N PHE A 409 4.24 8.04 -16.83
CA PHE A 409 3.60 9.17 -17.47
C PHE A 409 3.58 10.37 -16.53
N ASP A 410 3.53 11.56 -17.09
CA ASP A 410 3.40 12.77 -16.28
C ASP A 410 2.03 12.85 -15.61
N ASN A 411 2.03 13.31 -14.36
CA ASN A 411 0.82 13.59 -13.62
C ASN A 411 0.15 14.88 -14.13
N VAL A 412 -1.17 14.97 -13.95
CA VAL A 412 -1.95 16.18 -14.21
C VAL A 412 -2.60 16.67 -12.93
N PRO A 413 -2.85 17.99 -12.75
CA PRO A 413 -3.51 18.48 -11.54
C PRO A 413 -4.88 17.83 -11.31
N LEU A 414 -5.12 17.30 -10.11
CA LEU A 414 -6.42 16.75 -9.71
C LEU A 414 -7.46 17.87 -9.63
N LYS A 415 -8.58 17.71 -10.33
CA LYS A 415 -9.68 18.70 -10.43
C LYS A 415 -10.62 18.67 -9.22
#